data_de2551daecf6bc5e1e1f4e26d2ce7424
#
_entry.id   de2551daecf6bc5e1e1f4e26d2ce7424
#
_cell.length_a   1.000
_cell.length_b   1.000
_cell.length_c   1.000
_cell.angle_alpha   90.00
_cell.angle_beta   90.00
_cell.angle_gamma   90.00
#
_symmetry.space_group_name_H-M   'P 1'
#
loop_
_entity.id
_entity.type
_entity.pdbx_description
1 polymer ?
#
loop_
_entity_poly.entity_id
_entity_poly.type
_entity_poly.pdbx_seq_one_letter_code
_entity_poly.pdbx_strand_id
1 'polypeptide(L)'
;MRVIAGKARSLRLKSIEGMDTRPTTDRIKETLFNMLNVDLYGASCLDLFSGSGGIGIEALSRGARRAVFVESSRKAAACIQDNLKFTRLAPEGEVLVMDVFRALDTLAFRGESFSLIFMDPPYDRGLEKEVLSRLKASPLVTEETLLIVEASLETDFSYLEEFGYEVVKRKEYKTNVHMFLQRTKGADT
;
A
#
# COMPACT_ATOMS: atom_id res chain seq x y z
N MET A 1 -4.67 -15.94 4.65
CA MET A 1 -5.02 -14.56 5.00
C MET A 1 -6.52 -14.36 4.84
N ARG A 2 -7.18 -13.57 5.68
CA ARG A 2 -8.61 -13.26 5.65
C ARG A 2 -8.85 -11.76 5.60
N VAL A 3 -10.01 -11.34 5.09
CA VAL A 3 -10.52 -9.97 5.28
C VAL A 3 -10.99 -9.82 6.74
N ILE A 4 -10.52 -8.79 7.42
CA ILE A 4 -10.73 -8.61 8.87
C ILE A 4 -12.05 -7.91 9.17
N ALA A 5 -12.37 -6.86 8.41
CA ALA A 5 -13.54 -6.02 8.66
C ALA A 5 -14.25 -5.59 7.36
N GLY A 6 -15.41 -4.96 7.50
CA GLY A 6 -16.17 -4.37 6.41
C GLY A 6 -17.04 -5.35 5.63
N LYS A 7 -17.36 -5.00 4.38
CA LYS A 7 -18.34 -5.69 3.52
C LYS A 7 -17.96 -7.16 3.23
N ALA A 8 -16.66 -7.47 3.15
CA ALA A 8 -16.14 -8.80 2.84
C ALA A 8 -15.54 -9.50 4.08
N ARG A 9 -15.89 -9.07 5.28
CA ARG A 9 -15.38 -9.62 6.55
C ARG A 9 -15.41 -11.15 6.58
N SER A 10 -14.33 -11.75 7.12
CA SER A 10 -14.14 -13.20 7.32
C SER A 10 -13.91 -14.01 6.06
N LEU A 11 -14.03 -13.44 4.84
CA LEU A 11 -13.73 -14.16 3.62
C LEU A 11 -12.23 -14.47 3.53
N ARG A 12 -11.90 -15.71 3.18
CA ARG A 12 -10.52 -16.17 3.00
C ARG A 12 -10.06 -15.84 1.60
N LEU A 13 -8.98 -15.04 1.52
CA LEU A 13 -8.32 -14.73 0.26
C LEU A 13 -7.39 -15.88 -0.16
N LYS A 14 -7.33 -16.11 -1.47
CA LYS A 14 -6.29 -16.98 -2.05
C LYS A 14 -4.93 -16.36 -1.78
N SER A 15 -3.93 -17.19 -1.52
CA SER A 15 -2.52 -16.85 -1.46
C SER A 15 -1.78 -17.47 -2.64
N ILE A 16 -0.61 -16.93 -2.95
CA ILE A 16 0.22 -17.42 -4.04
C ILE A 16 1.16 -18.48 -3.48
N GLU A 17 1.02 -19.72 -3.95
CA GLU A 17 1.95 -20.80 -3.58
C GLU A 17 3.35 -20.53 -4.17
N GLY A 18 4.38 -20.74 -3.36
CA GLY A 18 5.78 -20.66 -3.78
C GLY A 18 6.35 -19.26 -3.89
N MET A 19 5.67 -18.21 -3.44
CA MET A 19 6.32 -16.93 -3.17
C MET A 19 6.81 -16.93 -1.73
N ASP A 20 8.12 -16.72 -1.55
CA ASP A 20 8.78 -16.51 -0.25
C ASP A 20 8.39 -15.16 0.42
N THR A 21 7.28 -14.59 0.00
CA THR A 21 6.71 -13.43 0.65
C THR A 21 6.00 -13.90 1.91
N ARG A 22 6.54 -13.50 3.05
CA ARG A 22 5.88 -13.70 4.35
C ARG A 22 4.51 -13.02 4.28
N PRO A 23 3.39 -13.76 4.29
CA PRO A 23 2.09 -13.11 4.21
C PRO A 23 1.93 -12.22 5.44
N THR A 24 1.54 -10.97 5.24
CA THR A 24 1.10 -10.09 6.32
C THR A 24 0.03 -10.84 7.09
N THR A 25 0.32 -11.20 8.32
CA THR A 25 -0.62 -12.02 9.11
C THR A 25 -1.90 -11.24 9.35
N ASP A 26 -3.01 -11.94 9.53
CA ASP A 26 -4.31 -11.31 9.86
C ASP A 26 -4.17 -10.32 11.02
N ARG A 27 -3.34 -10.64 12.03
CA ARG A 27 -3.08 -9.77 13.19
C ARG A 27 -2.31 -8.50 12.83
N ILE A 28 -1.27 -8.60 11.99
CA ILE A 28 -0.50 -7.42 11.54
C ILE A 28 -1.39 -6.50 10.73
N LYS A 29 -2.19 -7.06 9.80
CA LYS A 29 -3.14 -6.31 8.99
C LYS A 29 -4.21 -5.63 9.85
N GLU A 30 -4.78 -6.32 10.83
CA GLU A 30 -5.72 -5.74 11.79
C GLU A 30 -5.08 -4.58 12.55
N THR A 31 -3.88 -4.77 13.08
CA THR A 31 -3.14 -3.72 13.79
C THR A 31 -2.89 -2.53 12.88
N LEU A 32 -2.45 -2.76 11.65
CA LEU A 32 -2.21 -1.71 10.65
C LEU A 32 -3.46 -0.85 10.46
N PHE A 33 -4.58 -1.47 10.11
CA PHE A 33 -5.82 -0.74 9.84
C PHE A 33 -6.42 -0.07 11.08
N ASN A 34 -6.23 -0.61 12.28
CA ASN A 34 -6.65 0.02 13.55
C ASN A 34 -5.77 1.24 13.91
N MET A 35 -4.58 1.35 13.33
CA MET A 35 -3.68 2.47 13.55
C MET A 35 -3.89 3.63 12.57
N LEU A 36 -4.71 3.45 11.54
CA LEU A 36 -4.98 4.50 10.56
C LEU A 36 -5.79 5.63 11.20
N ASN A 37 -5.30 6.85 11.05
CA ASN A 37 -6.01 8.07 11.44
C ASN A 37 -6.80 8.68 10.25
N VAL A 38 -6.84 7.99 9.11
CA VAL A 38 -7.60 8.40 7.93
C VAL A 38 -8.94 7.68 7.89
N ASP A 39 -9.99 8.40 7.53
CA ASP A 39 -11.27 7.77 7.22
C ASP A 39 -11.13 7.01 5.90
N LEU A 40 -11.31 5.70 5.97
CA LEU A 40 -11.28 4.85 4.78
C LEU A 40 -12.54 4.98 3.93
N TYR A 41 -13.63 5.48 4.51
CA TYR A 41 -14.86 5.66 3.75
C TYR A 41 -14.66 6.72 2.66
N GLY A 42 -14.86 6.32 1.42
CA GLY A 42 -14.63 7.19 0.27
C GLY A 42 -13.16 7.42 -0.10
N ALA A 43 -12.20 6.86 0.64
CA ALA A 43 -10.78 7.01 0.36
C ALA A 43 -10.37 6.35 -0.97
N SER A 44 -9.34 6.89 -1.61
CA SER A 44 -8.62 6.25 -2.71
C SER A 44 -7.30 5.65 -2.19
N CYS A 45 -7.08 4.37 -2.47
CA CYS A 45 -5.94 3.61 -1.97
C CYS A 45 -5.04 3.14 -3.11
N LEU A 46 -3.73 3.18 -2.91
CA LEU A 46 -2.72 2.64 -3.81
C LEU A 46 -1.86 1.62 -3.05
N ASP A 47 -1.83 0.39 -3.57
CA ASP A 47 -1.03 -0.71 -3.04
C ASP A 47 0.07 -1.03 -4.05
N LEU A 48 1.32 -0.65 -3.75
CA LEU A 48 2.42 -0.62 -4.72
C LEU A 48 3.14 -1.96 -4.90
N PHE A 49 3.01 -2.89 -3.98
CA PHE A 49 3.58 -4.23 -4.03
C PHE A 49 2.53 -5.21 -3.57
N SER A 50 1.47 -5.38 -4.37
CA SER A 50 0.19 -5.89 -3.87
C SER A 50 0.17 -7.38 -3.55
N GLY A 51 1.08 -8.19 -4.11
CA GLY A 51 1.08 -9.64 -3.88
C GLY A 51 -0.26 -10.29 -4.18
N SER A 52 -0.97 -10.76 -3.16
CA SER A 52 -2.33 -11.33 -3.29
C SER A 52 -3.45 -10.29 -3.12
N GLY A 53 -3.11 -9.01 -2.93
CA GLY A 53 -4.06 -7.91 -2.80
C GLY A 53 -4.65 -7.72 -1.41
N GLY A 54 -4.05 -8.31 -0.38
CA GLY A 54 -4.64 -8.34 0.96
C GLY A 54 -4.88 -6.97 1.60
N ILE A 55 -4.02 -5.98 1.33
CA ILE A 55 -4.15 -4.63 1.88
C ILE A 55 -5.20 -3.83 1.12
N GLY A 56 -5.11 -3.76 -0.20
CA GLY A 56 -6.10 -3.01 -1.00
C GLY A 56 -7.52 -3.58 -0.87
N ILE A 57 -7.67 -4.91 -0.82
CA ILE A 57 -8.98 -5.56 -0.60
C ILE A 57 -9.53 -5.24 0.79
N GLU A 58 -8.69 -5.21 1.83
CA GLU A 58 -9.09 -4.79 3.17
C GLU A 58 -9.59 -3.35 3.17
N ALA A 59 -8.88 -2.44 2.50
CA ALA A 59 -9.29 -1.03 2.37
C ALA A 59 -10.65 -0.91 1.68
N LEU A 60 -10.86 -1.61 0.57
CA LEU A 60 -12.16 -1.65 -0.14
C LEU A 60 -13.27 -2.21 0.74
N SER A 61 -13.00 -3.30 1.45
CA SER A 61 -13.96 -3.91 2.36
C SER A 61 -14.40 -2.94 3.47
N ARG A 62 -13.51 -2.07 3.92
CA ARG A 62 -13.76 -1.05 4.95
C ARG A 62 -14.39 0.24 4.41
N GLY A 63 -14.66 0.32 3.11
CA GLY A 63 -15.41 1.43 2.52
C GLY A 63 -14.61 2.37 1.63
N ALA A 64 -13.33 2.07 1.32
CA ALA A 64 -12.62 2.80 0.30
C ALA A 64 -13.39 2.76 -1.02
N ARG A 65 -13.46 3.89 -1.71
CA ARG A 65 -14.19 4.00 -2.99
C ARG A 65 -13.46 3.33 -4.14
N ARG A 66 -12.12 3.24 -4.03
CA ARG A 66 -11.25 2.68 -5.06
C ARG A 66 -9.94 2.19 -4.44
N ALA A 67 -9.42 1.09 -4.98
CA ALA A 67 -8.06 0.66 -4.74
C ALA A 67 -7.37 0.32 -6.06
N VAL A 68 -6.13 0.81 -6.23
CA VAL A 68 -5.24 0.45 -7.34
C VAL A 68 -4.18 -0.49 -6.79
N PHE A 69 -4.03 -1.63 -7.44
CA PHE A 69 -3.08 -2.68 -7.11
C PHE A 69 -1.98 -2.70 -8.15
N VAL A 70 -0.74 -2.50 -7.73
CA VAL A 70 0.44 -2.61 -8.60
C VAL A 70 1.16 -3.91 -8.30
N GLU A 71 1.29 -4.76 -9.31
CA GLU A 71 1.94 -6.06 -9.18
C GLU A 71 2.62 -6.44 -10.50
N SER A 72 3.91 -6.74 -10.44
CA SER A 72 4.69 -7.10 -11.63
C SER A 72 4.50 -8.56 -12.07
N SER A 73 4.22 -9.46 -11.14
CA SER A 73 3.97 -10.87 -11.41
C SER A 73 2.56 -11.07 -11.98
N ARG A 74 2.48 -11.61 -13.20
CA ARG A 74 1.18 -11.97 -13.82
C ARG A 74 0.40 -12.99 -12.98
N LYS A 75 1.11 -13.94 -12.35
CA LYS A 75 0.48 -14.94 -11.47
C LYS A 75 -0.14 -14.29 -10.24
N ALA A 76 0.57 -13.35 -9.62
CA ALA A 76 0.08 -12.62 -8.48
C ALA A 76 -1.08 -11.68 -8.86
N ALA A 77 -0.97 -10.98 -9.97
CA ALA A 77 -2.04 -10.14 -10.49
C ALA A 77 -3.33 -10.93 -10.77
N ALA A 78 -3.23 -12.14 -11.34
CA ALA A 78 -4.38 -13.02 -11.52
C ALA A 78 -5.00 -13.43 -10.16
N CYS A 79 -4.17 -13.68 -9.14
CA CYS A 79 -4.66 -13.96 -7.79
C CYS A 79 -5.43 -12.77 -7.20
N ILE A 80 -4.93 -11.53 -7.39
CA ILE A 80 -5.65 -10.30 -6.98
C ILE A 80 -7.02 -10.23 -7.66
N GLN A 81 -7.07 -10.43 -8.98
CA GLN A 81 -8.33 -10.40 -9.75
C GLN A 81 -9.33 -11.45 -9.26
N ASP A 82 -8.86 -12.67 -8.97
CA ASP A 82 -9.70 -13.73 -8.40
C ASP A 82 -10.24 -13.34 -7.02
N ASN A 83 -9.39 -12.78 -6.16
CA ASN A 83 -9.77 -12.31 -4.82
C ASN A 83 -10.79 -11.17 -4.89
N LEU A 84 -10.60 -10.21 -5.81
CA LEU A 84 -11.55 -9.12 -6.04
C LEU A 84 -12.93 -9.64 -6.49
N LYS A 85 -12.95 -10.60 -7.41
CA LYS A 85 -14.21 -11.25 -7.86
C LYS A 85 -14.87 -12.01 -6.72
N PHE A 86 -14.10 -12.81 -5.98
CA PHE A 86 -14.60 -13.61 -4.86
C PHE A 86 -15.20 -12.75 -3.74
N THR A 87 -14.58 -11.62 -3.43
CA THR A 87 -15.05 -10.66 -2.42
C THR A 87 -16.15 -9.72 -2.94
N ARG A 88 -16.46 -9.77 -4.24
CA ARG A 88 -17.41 -8.85 -4.94
C ARG A 88 -16.98 -7.38 -4.90
N LEU A 89 -15.67 -7.14 -4.83
CA LEU A 89 -15.07 -5.79 -4.80
C LEU A 89 -14.39 -5.43 -6.13
N ALA A 90 -14.59 -6.23 -7.18
CA ALA A 90 -13.98 -6.00 -8.48
C ALA A 90 -14.34 -4.65 -9.12
N PRO A 91 -15.55 -4.09 -8.97
CA PRO A 91 -15.87 -2.78 -9.55
C PRO A 91 -15.04 -1.63 -9.00
N GLU A 92 -14.57 -1.73 -7.74
CA GLU A 92 -13.78 -0.71 -7.05
C GLU A 92 -12.26 -0.95 -7.12
N GLY A 93 -11.83 -2.09 -7.70
CA GLY A 93 -10.43 -2.50 -7.80
C GLY A 93 -9.87 -2.38 -9.21
N GLU A 94 -8.73 -1.73 -9.37
CA GLU A 94 -7.95 -1.69 -10.61
C GLU A 94 -6.60 -2.40 -10.40
N VAL A 95 -6.25 -3.35 -11.27
CA VAL A 95 -4.98 -4.09 -11.20
C VAL A 95 -4.08 -3.67 -12.35
N LEU A 96 -2.94 -3.06 -12.02
CA LEU A 96 -1.88 -2.68 -12.96
C LEU A 96 -0.77 -3.74 -12.93
N VAL A 97 -0.69 -4.53 -14.02
CA VAL A 97 0.31 -5.60 -14.16
C VAL A 97 1.57 -5.01 -14.78
N MET A 98 2.37 -4.36 -13.96
CA MET A 98 3.59 -3.69 -14.40
C MET A 98 4.56 -3.45 -13.24
N ASP A 99 5.77 -3.00 -13.60
CA ASP A 99 6.76 -2.53 -12.64
C ASP A 99 6.25 -1.28 -11.88
N VAL A 100 6.66 -1.15 -10.61
CA VAL A 100 6.22 -0.08 -9.71
C VAL A 100 6.51 1.31 -10.26
N PHE A 101 7.69 1.51 -10.85
CA PHE A 101 8.09 2.85 -11.35
C PHE A 101 7.26 3.26 -12.57
N ARG A 102 6.99 2.31 -13.48
CA ARG A 102 6.08 2.55 -14.60
C ARG A 102 4.65 2.81 -14.13
N ALA A 103 4.22 2.15 -13.07
CA ALA A 103 2.91 2.39 -12.48
C ALA A 103 2.80 3.80 -11.91
N LEU A 104 3.83 4.26 -11.17
CA LEU A 104 3.88 5.63 -10.64
C LEU A 104 3.81 6.67 -11.77
N ASP A 105 4.60 6.50 -12.83
CA ASP A 105 4.59 7.41 -13.98
C ASP A 105 3.22 7.41 -14.68
N THR A 106 2.62 6.24 -14.87
CA THR A 106 1.30 6.09 -15.50
C THR A 106 0.20 6.79 -14.70
N LEU A 107 0.16 6.57 -13.39
CA LEU A 107 -0.83 7.15 -12.50
C LEU A 107 -0.65 8.68 -12.36
N ALA A 108 0.59 9.15 -12.29
CA ALA A 108 0.90 10.58 -12.28
C ALA A 108 0.48 11.27 -13.59
N PHE A 109 0.72 10.64 -14.74
CA PHE A 109 0.27 11.15 -16.04
C PHE A 109 -1.26 11.23 -16.13
N ARG A 110 -1.99 10.34 -15.45
CA ARG A 110 -3.45 10.40 -15.34
C ARG A 110 -3.96 11.51 -14.40
N GLY A 111 -3.06 12.22 -13.70
CA GLY A 111 -3.42 13.25 -12.72
C GLY A 111 -4.10 12.68 -11.47
N GLU A 112 -3.80 11.44 -11.12
CA GLU A 112 -4.40 10.78 -9.96
C GLU A 112 -3.74 11.24 -8.64
N SER A 113 -4.49 11.14 -7.54
CA SER A 113 -3.99 11.31 -6.18
C SER A 113 -4.66 10.29 -5.25
N PHE A 114 -3.99 9.98 -4.15
CA PHE A 114 -4.43 8.94 -3.24
C PHE A 114 -4.49 9.45 -1.80
N SER A 115 -5.49 8.96 -1.05
CA SER A 115 -5.60 9.23 0.40
C SER A 115 -4.65 8.33 1.20
N LEU A 116 -4.39 7.12 0.69
CA LEU A 116 -3.54 6.11 1.31
C LEU A 116 -2.66 5.45 0.26
N ILE A 117 -1.36 5.44 0.49
CA ILE A 117 -0.39 4.68 -0.32
C ILE A 117 0.32 3.70 0.61
N PHE A 118 0.21 2.42 0.30
CA PHE A 118 0.90 1.35 1.01
C PHE A 118 1.99 0.74 0.13
N MET A 119 3.13 0.43 0.73
CA MET A 119 4.22 -0.29 0.07
C MET A 119 4.89 -1.29 1.01
N ASP A 120 5.05 -2.51 0.52
CA ASP A 120 5.80 -3.60 1.16
C ASP A 120 6.78 -4.19 0.12
N PRO A 121 7.84 -3.44 -0.23
CA PRO A 121 8.82 -3.89 -1.21
C PRO A 121 9.66 -5.06 -0.68
N PRO A 122 10.27 -5.88 -1.55
CA PRO A 122 11.29 -6.83 -1.14
C PRO A 122 12.40 -6.12 -0.35
N TYR A 123 12.74 -6.65 0.84
CA TYR A 123 13.72 -6.06 1.74
C TYR A 123 15.13 -6.01 1.12
N ASP A 124 15.96 -5.13 1.67
CA ASP A 124 17.40 -5.00 1.37
C ASP A 124 17.74 -4.65 -0.10
N ARG A 125 16.79 -4.01 -0.82
CA ARG A 125 16.99 -3.54 -2.20
C ARG A 125 16.91 -2.02 -2.36
N GLY A 126 16.64 -1.29 -1.28
CA GLY A 126 16.47 0.17 -1.30
C GLY A 126 15.28 0.67 -2.13
N LEU A 127 14.35 -0.21 -2.47
CA LEU A 127 13.18 0.13 -3.30
C LEU A 127 12.27 1.14 -2.60
N GLU A 128 12.14 1.05 -1.28
CA GLU A 128 11.38 2.01 -0.47
C GLU A 128 11.93 3.43 -0.64
N LYS A 129 13.25 3.58 -0.61
CA LYS A 129 13.93 4.87 -0.82
C LYS A 129 13.68 5.42 -2.22
N GLU A 130 13.82 4.58 -3.25
CA GLU A 130 13.62 4.99 -4.64
C GLU A 130 12.16 5.37 -4.92
N VAL A 131 11.20 4.60 -4.41
CA VAL A 131 9.76 4.91 -4.52
C VAL A 131 9.44 6.23 -3.82
N LEU A 132 9.91 6.45 -2.58
CA LEU A 132 9.70 7.68 -1.84
C LEU A 132 10.32 8.90 -2.54
N SER A 133 11.52 8.73 -3.13
CA SER A 133 12.17 9.78 -3.93
C SER A 133 11.31 10.19 -5.14
N ARG A 134 10.70 9.24 -5.84
CA ARG A 134 9.80 9.53 -6.98
C ARG A 134 8.48 10.15 -6.53
N LEU A 135 7.98 9.78 -5.37
CA LEU A 135 6.75 10.33 -4.81
C LEU A 135 6.92 11.75 -4.24
N LYS A 136 8.15 12.19 -3.96
CA LYS A 136 8.47 13.49 -3.35
C LYS A 136 7.78 14.67 -4.03
N ALA A 137 7.80 14.73 -5.36
CA ALA A 137 7.19 15.79 -6.16
C ALA A 137 6.03 15.27 -7.03
N SER A 138 5.52 14.07 -6.74
CA SER A 138 4.46 13.46 -7.54
C SER A 138 3.08 13.98 -7.15
N PRO A 139 2.17 14.22 -8.11
CA PRO A 139 0.77 14.56 -7.84
C PRO A 139 0.02 13.44 -7.11
N LEU A 140 0.57 12.22 -7.08
CA LEU A 140 -0.04 11.08 -6.38
C LEU A 140 -0.13 11.30 -4.87
N VAL A 141 0.78 12.14 -4.31
CA VAL A 141 0.85 12.47 -2.89
C VAL A 141 0.42 13.92 -2.68
N THR A 142 -0.61 14.11 -1.87
CA THR A 142 -1.06 15.41 -1.37
C THR A 142 -0.61 15.60 0.09
N GLU A 143 -0.84 16.75 0.67
CA GLU A 143 -0.59 17.01 2.11
C GLU A 143 -1.40 16.08 3.03
N GLU A 144 -2.54 15.58 2.55
CA GLU A 144 -3.42 14.68 3.32
C GLU A 144 -3.11 13.20 3.09
N THR A 145 -2.22 12.89 2.14
CA THR A 145 -1.87 11.50 1.82
C THR A 145 -1.10 10.87 2.97
N LEU A 146 -1.59 9.74 3.47
CA LEU A 146 -0.84 8.88 4.38
C LEU A 146 -0.08 7.82 3.57
N LEU A 147 1.26 7.84 3.68
CA LEU A 147 2.10 6.77 3.13
C LEU A 147 2.44 5.79 4.25
N ILE A 148 2.35 4.50 3.96
CA ILE A 148 2.75 3.45 4.88
C ILE A 148 3.80 2.60 4.19
N VAL A 149 4.97 2.50 4.82
CA VAL A 149 6.11 1.72 4.33
C VAL A 149 6.37 0.57 5.29
N GLU A 150 6.24 -0.64 4.80
CA GLU A 150 6.76 -1.82 5.50
C GLU A 150 8.21 -2.05 5.08
N ALA A 151 9.08 -2.24 6.06
CA ALA A 151 10.50 -2.46 5.83
C ALA A 151 11.12 -3.34 6.91
N SER A 152 12.36 -3.80 6.72
CA SER A 152 13.12 -4.47 7.77
C SER A 152 13.45 -3.51 8.90
N LEU A 153 13.74 -4.04 10.12
CA LEU A 153 14.14 -3.21 11.26
C LEU A 153 15.47 -2.48 11.02
N GLU A 154 16.31 -3.01 10.12
CA GLU A 154 17.63 -2.49 9.77
C GLU A 154 17.59 -1.39 8.68
N THR A 155 16.41 -1.12 8.11
CA THR A 155 16.28 -0.13 7.04
C THR A 155 16.58 1.27 7.56
N ASP A 156 17.53 1.96 6.92
CA ASP A 156 17.85 3.35 7.20
C ASP A 156 16.83 4.28 6.55
N PHE A 157 16.21 5.11 7.37
CA PHE A 157 15.23 6.13 6.98
C PHE A 157 15.74 7.57 7.18
N SER A 158 17.05 7.78 7.35
CA SER A 158 17.64 9.10 7.59
C SER A 158 17.38 10.12 6.49
N TYR A 159 17.05 9.67 5.28
CA TYR A 159 16.76 10.49 4.10
C TYR A 159 15.35 11.11 4.08
N LEU A 160 14.45 10.72 4.98
CA LEU A 160 13.04 11.14 4.92
C LEU A 160 12.87 12.66 5.01
N GLU A 161 13.59 13.32 5.89
CA GLU A 161 13.55 14.78 6.05
C GLU A 161 14.00 15.49 4.77
N GLU A 162 15.09 15.03 4.15
CA GLU A 162 15.59 15.55 2.87
C GLU A 162 14.56 15.38 1.73
N PHE A 163 13.76 14.31 1.79
CA PHE A 163 12.70 14.06 0.82
C PHE A 163 11.41 14.82 1.12
N GLY A 164 11.36 15.58 2.22
CA GLY A 164 10.18 16.35 2.63
C GLY A 164 9.09 15.49 3.25
N TYR A 165 9.47 14.40 3.93
CA TYR A 165 8.54 13.58 4.69
C TYR A 165 8.79 13.68 6.18
N GLU A 166 7.71 13.69 6.95
CA GLU A 166 7.73 13.52 8.41
C GLU A 166 7.15 12.16 8.82
N VAL A 167 7.73 11.59 9.87
CA VAL A 167 7.25 10.35 10.46
C VAL A 167 6.15 10.68 11.45
N VAL A 168 4.89 10.41 11.09
CA VAL A 168 3.75 10.64 11.99
C VAL A 168 3.53 9.50 12.97
N LYS A 169 3.98 8.29 12.61
CA LYS A 169 3.93 7.11 13.48
C LYS A 169 4.94 6.05 13.04
N ARG A 170 5.47 5.31 14.02
CA ARG A 170 6.32 4.13 13.78
C ARG A 170 5.79 2.97 14.60
N LYS A 171 5.65 1.80 13.99
CA LYS A 171 5.25 0.56 14.66
C LYS A 171 6.22 -0.55 14.33
N GLU A 172 6.95 -0.98 15.35
CA GLU A 172 7.86 -2.13 15.23
C GLU A 172 7.14 -3.44 15.56
N TYR A 173 7.49 -4.47 14.81
CA TYR A 173 7.14 -5.86 15.03
C TYR A 173 8.43 -6.66 15.26
N LYS A 174 8.32 -7.97 15.42
CA LYS A 174 9.49 -8.83 15.70
C LYS A 174 10.59 -8.73 14.62
N THR A 175 10.22 -8.53 13.35
CA THR A 175 11.15 -8.63 12.19
C THR A 175 11.03 -7.49 11.19
N ASN A 176 10.05 -6.62 11.35
CA ASN A 176 9.76 -5.54 10.42
C ASN A 176 9.19 -4.32 11.15
N VAL A 177 9.12 -3.22 10.44
CA VAL A 177 8.57 -1.96 10.92
C VAL A 177 7.56 -1.42 9.91
N HIS A 178 6.49 -0.81 10.40
CA HIS A 178 5.62 0.06 9.61
C HIS A 178 5.96 1.51 9.93
N MET A 179 6.35 2.26 8.91
CA MET A 179 6.56 3.70 8.95
C MET A 179 5.34 4.40 8.35
N PHE A 180 4.72 5.27 9.12
CA PHE A 180 3.60 6.10 8.68
C PHE A 180 4.13 7.49 8.40
N LEU A 181 4.04 7.94 7.17
CA LEU A 181 4.66 9.16 6.68
C LEU A 181 3.62 10.10 6.10
N GLN A 182 3.84 11.39 6.26
CA GLN A 182 3.13 12.46 5.55
C GLN A 182 4.13 13.41 4.92
N ARG A 183 3.70 14.13 3.89
CA ARG A 183 4.51 15.21 3.34
C ARG A 183 4.60 16.35 4.34
N THR A 184 5.79 16.89 4.56
CA THR A 184 6.00 18.05 5.44
C THR A 184 5.23 19.25 4.89
N LYS A 185 4.42 19.90 5.71
CA LYS A 185 3.66 21.08 5.31
C LYS A 185 4.60 22.22 4.95
N GLY A 186 4.44 22.79 3.75
CA GLY A 186 5.24 23.93 3.28
C GLY A 186 6.51 23.56 2.49
N ALA A 187 6.67 22.33 2.03
CA ALA A 187 7.80 21.91 1.19
C ALA A 187 7.69 22.35 -0.28
N ASP A 188 6.61 23.02 -0.67
CA ASP A 188 6.41 23.59 -2.01
C ASP A 188 6.85 25.06 -2.03
N THR A 189 8.17 25.30 -2.05
CA THR A 189 8.76 26.60 -2.43
C THR A 189 9.94 26.39 -3.36
#